data_0f0cb8f6080c539bdba2c02268e80a94
#
_entry.id   0f0cb8f6080c539bdba2c02268e80a94
#
_cell.length_a   1.000
_cell.length_b   1.000
_cell.length_c   1.000
_cell.angle_alpha   90.00
_cell.angle_beta   90.00
_cell.angle_gamma   90.00
#
_symmetry.space_group_name_H-M   'P 1'
#
loop_
_entity.id
_entity.type
_entity.pdbx_description
1 polymer ?
#
loop_
_entity_poly.entity_id
_entity_poly.type
_entity_poly.pdbx_seq_one_letter_code
_entity_poly.pdbx_strand_id
1 'polypeptide(L)'
;NCTNFNSNRSPWKIKQTNKAGLTDWNLKGDKLEKFPNSLRSEVIKPIMVIEEAGKENWNITANHALDPLSDFNEIYLTDNVKFNKFDNFKVSEIYIITSSAIVYPSEELIKTDAFTTIITPNSKTTGTGLIANIKEGYVKILSNARRLSYTKDRSEQLEGDQMLYNLKKKSWVLLKKENDNDTNL
;
A
#
# COMPACT_ATOMS: atom_id res chain seq x y z
N ASN A 1 14.04 -12.03 34.80
CA ASN A 1 12.75 -11.36 35.00
C ASN A 1 12.11 -11.16 33.63
N CYS A 2 11.26 -12.13 33.24
CA CYS A 2 10.46 -12.05 32.04
C CYS A 2 9.31 -11.07 32.32
N THR A 3 9.36 -9.88 31.73
CA THR A 3 8.17 -9.03 31.65
C THR A 3 7.29 -9.56 30.53
N ASN A 4 6.38 -10.44 30.89
CA ASN A 4 5.23 -10.80 30.08
C ASN A 4 4.36 -9.54 29.95
N PHE A 5 4.47 -8.82 28.85
CA PHE A 5 3.44 -7.87 28.45
C PHE A 5 2.24 -8.67 27.92
N ASN A 6 1.43 -9.14 28.84
CA ASN A 6 0.14 -9.75 28.55
C ASN A 6 -0.85 -8.59 28.29
N SER A 7 -0.88 -8.07 27.08
CA SER A 7 -1.85 -7.08 26.70
C SER A 7 -3.14 -7.72 26.18
N ASN A 8 -3.82 -8.43 27.07
CA ASN A 8 -5.22 -8.87 26.86
C ASN A 8 -6.20 -7.69 27.11
N ARG A 9 -5.90 -6.49 26.64
CA ARG A 9 -6.84 -5.37 26.76
C ARG A 9 -6.64 -4.41 25.62
N SER A 10 -7.68 -4.32 24.78
CA SER A 10 -7.98 -3.21 23.85
C SER A 10 -7.04 -3.11 22.62
N PRO A 11 -7.54 -2.73 21.46
CA PRO A 11 -6.70 -2.53 20.29
C PRO A 11 -5.62 -1.52 20.61
N TRP A 12 -4.35 -1.94 20.57
CA TRP A 12 -3.21 -1.05 20.72
C TRP A 12 -3.12 -0.15 19.48
N LYS A 13 -2.60 1.06 19.66
CA LYS A 13 -2.50 2.06 18.62
C LYS A 13 -1.16 2.79 18.72
N ILE A 14 -0.45 2.89 17.60
CA ILE A 14 0.74 3.72 17.43
C ILE A 14 0.40 4.85 16.48
N LYS A 15 0.86 6.05 16.79
CA LYS A 15 0.72 7.25 15.95
C LYS A 15 2.08 7.89 15.71
N GLN A 16 2.32 8.30 14.49
CA GLN A 16 3.39 9.20 14.09
C GLN A 16 2.79 10.58 13.80
N THR A 17 3.40 11.62 14.33
CA THR A 17 3.00 13.00 14.05
C THR A 17 4.12 13.74 13.35
N ASN A 18 3.77 14.65 12.44
CA ASN A 18 4.71 15.53 11.78
C ASN A 18 5.10 16.72 12.67
N LYS A 19 5.99 17.58 12.17
CA LYS A 19 6.45 18.78 12.90
C LYS A 19 5.35 19.77 13.25
N ALA A 20 4.21 19.74 12.54
CA ALA A 20 3.04 20.56 12.81
C ALA A 20 2.07 19.93 13.83
N GLY A 21 2.42 18.74 14.38
CA GLY A 21 1.59 18.00 15.33
C GLY A 21 0.39 17.27 14.70
N LEU A 22 0.30 17.23 13.37
CA LEU A 22 -0.70 16.45 12.65
C LEU A 22 -0.24 15.00 12.52
N THR A 23 -1.17 14.05 12.60
CA THR A 23 -0.89 12.64 12.41
C THR A 23 -0.57 12.37 10.94
N ASP A 24 0.61 11.79 10.65
CA ASP A 24 0.99 11.36 9.31
C ASP A 24 0.49 9.95 9.03
N TRP A 25 0.61 9.07 10.01
CA TRP A 25 0.09 7.72 9.95
C TRP A 25 -0.21 7.15 11.34
N ASN A 26 -1.10 6.19 11.39
CA ASN A 26 -1.35 5.39 12.58
C ASN A 26 -1.46 3.91 12.24
N LEU A 27 -1.04 3.06 13.18
CA LEU A 27 -1.12 1.61 13.07
C LEU A 27 -1.85 1.08 14.31
N LYS A 28 -2.80 0.19 14.09
CA LYS A 28 -3.51 -0.56 15.13
C LYS A 28 -3.65 -2.01 14.70
N GLY A 29 -3.96 -2.90 15.63
CA GLY A 29 -4.19 -4.31 15.35
C GLY A 29 -4.83 -5.02 16.53
N ASP A 30 -5.24 -6.27 16.33
CA ASP A 30 -5.87 -7.08 17.37
C ASP A 30 -4.82 -7.48 18.44
N LYS A 31 -3.60 -7.77 18.02
CA LYS A 31 -2.52 -8.20 18.90
C LYS A 31 -1.16 -7.72 18.40
N LEU A 32 -0.32 -7.27 19.31
CA LEU A 32 1.11 -7.00 19.10
C LEU A 32 1.93 -8.02 19.87
N GLU A 33 2.80 -8.73 19.18
CA GLU A 33 3.74 -9.67 19.77
C GLU A 33 5.17 -9.13 19.61
N LYS A 34 5.90 -9.09 20.73
CA LYS A 34 7.34 -8.79 20.76
C LYS A 34 8.10 -10.02 21.20
N PHE A 35 9.19 -10.31 20.51
CA PHE A 35 9.99 -11.51 20.77
C PHE A 35 11.17 -11.16 21.68
N PRO A 36 11.34 -11.84 22.84
CA PRO A 36 12.30 -11.45 23.89
C PRO A 36 13.77 -11.37 23.44
N ASN A 37 14.15 -12.17 22.45
CA ASN A 37 15.53 -12.25 21.95
C ASN A 37 15.69 -11.69 20.53
N SER A 38 14.75 -10.86 20.09
CA SER A 38 14.71 -10.30 18.73
C SER A 38 14.20 -8.88 18.78
N LEU A 39 14.66 -8.03 17.86
CA LEU A 39 14.08 -6.70 17.67
C LEU A 39 12.72 -6.76 16.97
N ARG A 40 12.35 -7.93 16.47
CA ARG A 40 11.15 -8.17 15.69
C ARG A 40 9.87 -7.97 16.51
N SER A 41 8.90 -7.31 15.92
CA SER A 41 7.51 -7.30 16.39
C SER A 41 6.55 -7.74 15.29
N GLU A 42 5.50 -8.42 15.68
CA GLU A 42 4.44 -8.89 14.78
C GLU A 42 3.09 -8.35 15.21
N VAL A 43 2.26 -8.07 14.22
CA VAL A 43 0.90 -7.53 14.40
C VAL A 43 -0.09 -8.45 13.71
N ILE A 44 -1.10 -8.86 14.46
CA ILE A 44 -2.22 -9.61 13.94
C ILE A 44 -3.32 -8.65 13.51
N LYS A 45 -3.84 -8.85 12.29
CA LYS A 45 -4.86 -8.00 11.64
C LYS A 45 -4.53 -6.51 11.72
N PRO A 46 -3.38 -6.10 11.17
CA PRO A 46 -2.99 -4.70 11.16
C PRO A 46 -3.97 -3.85 10.36
N ILE A 47 -4.21 -2.66 10.85
CA ILE A 47 -4.89 -1.58 10.14
C ILE A 47 -3.99 -0.36 10.24
N MET A 48 -3.44 0.07 9.10
CA MET A 48 -2.66 1.29 8.99
C MET A 48 -3.45 2.35 8.23
N VAL A 49 -3.46 3.55 8.76
CA VAL A 49 -4.06 4.71 8.12
C VAL A 49 -2.97 5.73 7.85
N ILE A 50 -2.85 6.17 6.61
CA ILE A 50 -1.98 7.28 6.22
C ILE A 50 -2.87 8.50 6.03
N GLU A 51 -2.49 9.61 6.66
CA GLU A 51 -3.25 10.85 6.65
C GLU A 51 -2.51 11.90 5.79
N GLU A 52 -3.25 12.64 5.01
CA GLU A 52 -2.77 13.80 4.28
C GLU A 52 -3.51 15.05 4.79
N ALA A 53 -2.76 16.05 5.26
CA ALA A 53 -3.32 17.27 5.83
C ALA A 53 -4.38 17.03 6.95
N GLY A 54 -4.14 15.99 7.78
CA GLY A 54 -5.04 15.63 8.89
C GLY A 54 -6.31 14.89 8.47
N LYS A 55 -6.44 14.49 7.20
CA LYS A 55 -7.55 13.68 6.69
C LYS A 55 -7.07 12.27 6.37
N GLU A 56 -7.84 11.27 6.76
CA GLU A 56 -7.59 9.88 6.38
C GLU A 56 -7.67 9.76 4.85
N ASN A 57 -6.56 9.35 4.24
CA ASN A 57 -6.43 9.25 2.80
C ASN A 57 -6.30 7.79 2.36
N TRP A 58 -5.42 7.02 3.03
CA TRP A 58 -5.20 5.61 2.75
C TRP A 58 -5.52 4.75 3.95
N ASN A 59 -6.24 3.65 3.71
CA ASN A 59 -6.48 2.60 4.69
C ASN A 59 -5.83 1.31 4.18
N ILE A 60 -4.91 0.76 4.97
CA ILE A 60 -4.12 -0.42 4.62
C ILE A 60 -4.42 -1.52 5.62
N THR A 61 -4.80 -2.70 5.14
CA THR A 61 -5.11 -3.86 5.97
C THR A 61 -4.41 -5.11 5.47
N ALA A 62 -4.14 -6.05 6.37
CA ALA A 62 -3.61 -7.38 6.07
C ALA A 62 -4.02 -8.37 7.18
N ASN A 63 -3.68 -9.65 7.02
CA ASN A 63 -3.83 -10.61 8.11
C ASN A 63 -2.67 -10.52 9.11
N HIS A 64 -1.45 -10.24 8.61
CA HIS A 64 -0.24 -10.12 9.41
C HIS A 64 0.62 -8.94 8.97
N ALA A 65 1.31 -8.36 9.93
CA ALA A 65 2.40 -7.42 9.70
C ALA A 65 3.61 -7.82 10.52
N LEU A 66 4.79 -7.69 9.93
CA LEU A 66 6.08 -7.90 10.56
C LEU A 66 6.88 -6.61 10.49
N ASP A 67 7.34 -6.12 11.62
CA ASP A 67 8.32 -5.06 11.74
C ASP A 67 9.64 -5.69 12.24
N PRO A 68 10.64 -5.86 11.37
CA PRO A 68 11.84 -6.61 11.70
C PRO A 68 12.68 -6.00 12.82
N LEU A 69 12.67 -4.69 12.94
CA LEU A 69 13.49 -3.93 13.88
C LEU A 69 12.67 -3.20 14.95
N SER A 70 11.36 -3.28 14.90
CA SER A 70 10.43 -2.54 15.76
C SER A 70 10.62 -1.02 15.73
N ASP A 71 11.05 -0.50 14.59
CA ASP A 71 11.33 0.92 14.35
C ASP A 71 10.37 1.58 13.38
N PHE A 72 9.44 0.78 12.81
CA PHE A 72 8.43 1.19 11.83
C PHE A 72 8.98 1.81 10.54
N ASN A 73 10.25 1.53 10.20
CA ASN A 73 10.83 1.96 8.94
C ASN A 73 10.38 1.10 7.77
N GLU A 74 10.29 -0.22 8.00
CA GLU A 74 9.81 -1.21 7.02
C GLU A 74 8.77 -2.12 7.68
N ILE A 75 7.59 -2.20 7.11
CA ILE A 75 6.52 -3.07 7.60
C ILE A 75 6.15 -4.05 6.50
N TYR A 76 6.40 -5.33 6.75
CA TYR A 76 6.07 -6.42 5.84
C TYR A 76 4.64 -6.89 6.10
N LEU A 77 3.76 -6.68 5.14
CA LEU A 77 2.37 -7.12 5.18
C LEU A 77 2.23 -8.45 4.44
N THR A 78 1.53 -9.40 5.03
CA THR A 78 1.26 -10.70 4.42
C THR A 78 -0.19 -11.12 4.61
N ASP A 79 -0.67 -11.85 3.62
CA ASP A 79 -2.00 -12.42 3.51
C ASP A 79 -3.14 -11.38 3.49
N ASN A 80 -3.89 -11.43 2.40
CA ASN A 80 -5.07 -10.59 2.20
C ASN A 80 -4.78 -9.08 2.33
N VAL A 81 -3.67 -8.65 1.71
CA VAL A 81 -3.22 -7.25 1.77
C VAL A 81 -4.10 -6.37 0.88
N LYS A 82 -4.62 -5.30 1.45
CA LYS A 82 -5.54 -4.38 0.80
C LYS A 82 -5.15 -2.94 1.10
N PHE A 83 -5.15 -2.12 0.06
CA PHE A 83 -4.94 -0.67 0.15
C PHE A 83 -6.16 0.02 -0.42
N ASN A 84 -6.76 0.91 0.32
CA ASN A 84 -7.92 1.69 -0.12
C ASN A 84 -7.65 3.17 0.05
N LYS A 85 -7.71 3.92 -1.05
CA LYS A 85 -7.66 5.38 -1.03
C LYS A 85 -9.07 5.93 -1.16
N PHE A 86 -9.40 6.86 -0.29
CA PHE A 86 -10.69 7.54 -0.27
C PHE A 86 -10.57 8.97 -0.75
N ASP A 87 -11.61 9.46 -1.39
CA ASP A 87 -11.77 10.87 -1.70
C ASP A 87 -12.25 11.68 -0.47
N ASN A 88 -12.44 12.98 -0.66
CA ASN A 88 -12.92 13.86 0.41
C ASN A 88 -14.35 13.53 0.89
N PHE A 89 -15.10 12.75 0.13
CA PHE A 89 -16.46 12.29 0.46
C PHE A 89 -16.47 10.88 1.02
N LYS A 90 -15.30 10.29 1.32
CA LYS A 90 -15.11 8.92 1.80
C LYS A 90 -15.56 7.86 0.77
N VAL A 91 -15.54 8.19 -0.50
CA VAL A 91 -15.75 7.24 -1.60
C VAL A 91 -14.41 6.65 -2.01
N SER A 92 -14.37 5.33 -2.23
CA SER A 92 -13.15 4.66 -2.68
C SER A 92 -12.76 5.11 -4.08
N GLU A 93 -11.59 5.75 -4.19
CA GLU A 93 -11.01 6.19 -5.47
C GLU A 93 -10.20 5.08 -6.12
N ILE A 94 -9.43 4.34 -5.32
CA ILE A 94 -8.58 3.26 -5.76
C ILE A 94 -8.51 2.19 -4.68
N TYR A 95 -8.67 0.94 -5.09
CA TYR A 95 -8.62 -0.22 -4.23
C TYR A 95 -7.62 -1.23 -4.79
N ILE A 96 -6.59 -1.56 -4.02
CA ILE A 96 -5.50 -2.44 -4.43
C ILE A 96 -5.53 -3.70 -3.57
N ILE A 97 -5.42 -4.86 -4.21
CA ILE A 97 -5.41 -6.17 -3.57
C ILE A 97 -4.15 -6.92 -4.01
N THR A 98 -3.42 -7.47 -3.04
CA THR A 98 -2.25 -8.32 -3.28
C THR A 98 -2.07 -9.33 -2.14
N SER A 99 -1.18 -10.30 -2.30
CA SER A 99 -0.88 -11.29 -1.25
C SER A 99 0.13 -10.80 -0.22
N SER A 100 1.04 -9.93 -0.62
CA SER A 100 2.10 -9.38 0.24
C SER A 100 2.53 -8.00 -0.22
N ALA A 101 3.07 -7.20 0.67
CA ALA A 101 3.65 -5.90 0.35
C ALA A 101 4.59 -5.43 1.47
N ILE A 102 5.47 -4.49 1.14
CA ILE A 102 6.29 -3.76 2.10
C ILE A 102 5.83 -2.31 2.09
N VAL A 103 5.55 -1.80 3.27
CA VAL A 103 5.20 -0.39 3.50
C VAL A 103 6.39 0.30 4.15
N TYR A 104 6.76 1.45 3.62
CA TYR A 104 7.76 2.38 4.17
C TYR A 104 7.03 3.64 4.62
N PRO A 105 6.55 3.69 5.89
CA PRO A 105 5.64 4.74 6.32
C PRO A 105 6.21 6.15 6.20
N SER A 106 7.47 6.34 6.60
CA SER A 106 8.13 7.64 6.55
C SER A 106 8.43 8.15 5.13
N GLU A 107 8.50 7.23 4.16
CA GLU A 107 8.70 7.54 2.74
C GLU A 107 7.37 7.66 1.98
N GLU A 108 6.26 7.30 2.61
CA GLU A 108 4.95 7.17 1.99
C GLU A 108 4.99 6.28 0.72
N LEU A 109 5.71 5.17 0.84
CA LEU A 109 6.02 4.26 -0.26
C LEU A 109 5.54 2.85 0.04
N ILE A 110 4.95 2.19 -0.95
CA ILE A 110 4.50 0.80 -0.89
C ILE A 110 5.09 0.05 -2.07
N LYS A 111 5.62 -1.15 -1.83
CA LYS A 111 6.19 -2.03 -2.86
C LYS A 111 5.67 -3.44 -2.71
N THR A 112 5.47 -4.12 -3.83
CA THR A 112 5.24 -5.57 -3.87
C THR A 112 5.75 -6.14 -5.18
N ASP A 113 6.24 -7.37 -5.14
CA ASP A 113 6.58 -8.17 -6.32
C ASP A 113 5.46 -9.17 -6.68
N ALA A 114 4.41 -9.24 -5.85
CA ALA A 114 3.31 -10.16 -6.04
C ALA A 114 2.34 -9.70 -7.14
N PHE A 115 1.50 -10.65 -7.58
CA PHE A 115 0.37 -10.31 -8.45
C PHE A 115 -0.57 -9.35 -7.73
N THR A 116 -0.99 -8.32 -8.45
CA THR A 116 -1.78 -7.22 -7.90
C THR A 116 -2.98 -6.91 -8.78
N THR A 117 -4.09 -6.63 -8.12
CA THR A 117 -5.32 -6.13 -8.75
C THR A 117 -5.61 -4.72 -8.24
N ILE A 118 -5.83 -3.78 -9.15
CA ILE A 118 -6.21 -2.40 -8.87
C ILE A 118 -7.61 -2.16 -9.41
N ILE A 119 -8.49 -1.67 -8.57
CA ILE A 119 -9.88 -1.37 -8.91
C ILE A 119 -10.11 0.14 -8.73
N THR A 120 -10.64 0.77 -9.74
CA THR A 120 -11.16 2.14 -9.71
C THR A 120 -12.64 2.11 -10.06
N PRO A 121 -13.41 3.20 -9.90
CA PRO A 121 -14.84 3.19 -10.21
C PRO A 121 -15.20 2.72 -11.62
N ASN A 122 -14.29 2.89 -12.59
CA ASN A 122 -14.54 2.58 -14.00
C ASN A 122 -13.52 1.63 -14.62
N SER A 123 -12.65 1.00 -13.83
CA SER A 123 -11.66 0.07 -14.38
C SER A 123 -11.17 -0.97 -13.38
N LYS A 124 -10.68 -2.09 -13.94
CA LYS A 124 -9.91 -3.10 -13.24
C LYS A 124 -8.58 -3.28 -13.95
N THR A 125 -7.48 -3.12 -13.24
CA THR A 125 -6.12 -3.30 -13.76
C THR A 125 -5.43 -4.40 -12.96
N THR A 126 -4.76 -5.31 -13.65
CA THR A 126 -3.98 -6.39 -13.02
C THR A 126 -2.56 -6.37 -13.54
N GLY A 127 -1.65 -6.95 -12.78
CA GLY A 127 -0.26 -7.13 -13.20
C GLY A 127 0.58 -7.73 -12.08
N THR A 128 1.87 -7.86 -12.32
CA THR A 128 2.84 -8.40 -11.37
C THR A 128 3.80 -7.32 -10.94
N GLY A 129 3.94 -7.17 -9.64
CA GLY A 129 4.71 -6.11 -9.04
C GLY A 129 4.03 -4.74 -9.08
N LEU A 130 4.17 -3.98 -7.99
CA LEU A 130 3.59 -2.65 -7.85
C LEU A 130 4.50 -1.76 -7.02
N ILE A 131 4.57 -0.50 -7.41
CA ILE A 131 5.08 0.60 -6.59
C ILE A 131 3.98 1.63 -6.47
N ALA A 132 3.56 1.95 -5.24
CA ALA A 132 2.71 3.09 -4.95
C ALA A 132 3.54 4.13 -4.21
N ASN A 133 3.79 5.26 -4.83
CA ASN A 133 4.44 6.41 -4.23
C ASN A 133 3.38 7.46 -3.91
N ILE A 134 2.95 7.46 -2.66
CA ILE A 134 1.87 8.33 -2.17
C ILE A 134 2.33 9.77 -2.18
N LYS A 135 3.58 10.02 -1.77
CA LYS A 135 4.17 11.36 -1.74
C LYS A 135 4.24 12.00 -3.13
N GLU A 136 4.65 11.24 -4.13
CA GLU A 136 4.71 11.72 -5.52
C GLU A 136 3.38 11.61 -6.28
N GLY A 137 2.43 10.85 -5.73
CA GLY A 137 1.07 10.75 -6.23
C GLY A 137 0.89 9.83 -7.43
N TYR A 138 1.53 8.65 -7.44
CA TYR A 138 1.33 7.65 -8.48
C TYR A 138 1.32 6.22 -7.97
N VAL A 139 0.69 5.35 -8.75
CA VAL A 139 0.72 3.88 -8.59
C VAL A 139 1.16 3.27 -9.92
N LYS A 140 2.21 2.43 -9.90
CA LYS A 140 2.79 1.82 -11.08
C LYS A 140 2.75 0.30 -11.00
N ILE A 141 2.19 -0.37 -12.02
CA ILE A 141 2.31 -1.80 -12.27
C ILE A 141 3.62 -2.05 -13.02
N LEU A 142 4.41 -3.02 -12.56
CA LEU A 142 5.78 -3.22 -13.04
C LEU A 142 5.89 -4.18 -14.23
N SER A 143 4.96 -5.13 -14.37
CA SER A 143 4.96 -6.06 -15.49
C SER A 143 3.58 -6.67 -15.75
N ASN A 144 3.40 -7.17 -16.98
CA ASN A 144 2.18 -7.85 -17.43
C ASN A 144 0.90 -7.07 -17.12
N ALA A 145 0.93 -5.76 -17.32
CA ALA A 145 -0.18 -4.90 -17.02
C ALA A 145 -1.34 -5.11 -18.01
N ARG A 146 -2.53 -5.38 -17.44
CA ARG A 146 -3.81 -5.52 -18.18
C ARG A 146 -4.84 -4.66 -17.53
N ARG A 147 -5.46 -3.79 -18.31
CA ARG A 147 -6.53 -2.90 -17.85
C ARG A 147 -7.80 -3.14 -18.63
N LEU A 148 -8.88 -3.37 -17.91
CA LEU A 148 -10.23 -3.40 -18.43
C LEU A 148 -10.98 -2.17 -17.91
N SER A 149 -11.42 -1.31 -18.81
CA SER A 149 -12.20 -0.12 -18.50
C SER A 149 -13.64 -0.26 -18.95
N TYR A 150 -14.54 0.36 -18.20
CA TYR A 150 -15.97 0.30 -18.42
C TYR A 150 -16.51 1.71 -18.63
N THR A 151 -17.28 1.89 -19.71
CA THR A 151 -18.12 3.05 -19.96
C THR A 151 -19.59 2.57 -20.05
N LYS A 152 -20.54 3.49 -20.13
CA LYS A 152 -21.97 3.13 -20.20
C LYS A 152 -22.30 2.17 -21.35
N ASP A 153 -21.57 2.28 -22.46
CA ASP A 153 -21.92 1.62 -23.71
C ASP A 153 -20.90 0.58 -24.19
N ARG A 154 -19.70 0.56 -23.59
CA ARG A 154 -18.63 -0.34 -24.02
C ARG A 154 -17.59 -0.61 -22.94
N SER A 155 -16.87 -1.72 -23.12
CA SER A 155 -15.64 -2.02 -22.40
C SER A 155 -14.44 -1.95 -23.33
N GLU A 156 -13.31 -1.49 -22.82
CA GLU A 156 -12.04 -1.45 -23.55
C GLU A 156 -10.98 -2.19 -22.75
N GLN A 157 -10.17 -2.98 -23.44
CA GLN A 157 -9.05 -3.68 -22.87
C GLN A 157 -7.74 -3.10 -23.40
N LEU A 158 -6.80 -2.86 -22.51
CA LEU A 158 -5.46 -2.40 -22.80
C LEU A 158 -4.45 -3.31 -22.11
N GLU A 159 -3.45 -3.75 -22.85
CA GLU A 159 -2.36 -4.59 -22.34
C GLU A 159 -1.02 -3.96 -22.63
N GLY A 160 -0.05 -4.18 -21.74
CA GLY A 160 1.33 -3.72 -21.92
C GLY A 160 2.24 -4.20 -20.82
N ASP A 161 3.51 -3.82 -20.88
CA ASP A 161 4.47 -4.20 -19.86
C ASP A 161 4.20 -3.49 -18.55
N GLN A 162 4.09 -2.19 -18.58
CA GLN A 162 3.91 -1.35 -17.40
C GLN A 162 2.78 -0.35 -17.60
N MET A 163 2.07 -0.04 -16.52
CA MET A 163 1.07 1.03 -16.49
C MET A 163 1.24 1.88 -15.23
N LEU A 164 1.05 3.18 -15.38
CA LEU A 164 1.11 4.15 -14.31
C LEU A 164 -0.24 4.84 -14.15
N TYR A 165 -0.74 4.87 -12.92
CA TYR A 165 -1.91 5.64 -12.51
C TYR A 165 -1.49 6.90 -11.79
N ASN A 166 -1.90 8.06 -12.30
CA ASN A 166 -1.71 9.34 -11.63
C ASN A 166 -2.86 9.59 -10.65
N LEU A 167 -2.56 9.68 -9.36
CA LEU A 167 -3.56 9.83 -8.31
C LEU A 167 -4.30 11.18 -8.35
N LYS A 168 -3.64 12.24 -8.81
CA LYS A 168 -4.26 13.57 -8.92
C LYS A 168 -5.15 13.70 -10.16
N LYS A 169 -4.61 13.26 -11.31
CA LYS A 169 -5.31 13.33 -12.60
C LYS A 169 -6.33 12.21 -12.78
N LYS A 170 -6.30 11.16 -11.92
CA LYS A 170 -7.14 9.96 -12.01
C LYS A 170 -7.09 9.30 -13.39
N SER A 171 -5.90 9.26 -13.99
CA SER A 171 -5.66 8.79 -15.35
C SER A 171 -4.54 7.76 -15.40
N TRP A 172 -4.67 6.84 -16.37
CA TRP A 172 -3.70 5.80 -16.66
C TRP A 172 -2.82 6.17 -17.84
N VAL A 173 -1.55 5.79 -17.76
CA VAL A 173 -0.56 5.90 -18.85
C VAL A 173 0.08 4.54 -19.04
N LEU A 174 0.10 4.07 -20.29
CA LEU A 174 0.86 2.89 -20.70
C LEU A 174 2.32 3.29 -20.86
N LEU A 175 3.21 2.59 -20.16
CA LEU A 175 4.65 2.78 -20.26
C LEU A 175 5.25 1.64 -21.11
N LYS A 176 6.12 1.97 -22.04
CA LYS A 176 6.97 1.00 -22.73
C LYS A 176 8.18 0.72 -21.84
N LYS A 177 8.62 -0.55 -21.77
CA LYS A 177 9.92 -0.89 -21.21
C LYS A 177 10.98 -0.15 -22.02
N GLU A 178 11.85 0.63 -21.38
CA GLU A 178 13.10 1.05 -22.01
C GLU A 178 13.90 -0.21 -22.31
N ASN A 179 14.13 -0.49 -23.57
CA ASN A 179 15.06 -1.54 -23.96
C ASN A 179 16.46 -1.03 -23.59
N ASP A 180 17.16 -1.71 -22.70
CA ASP A 180 18.59 -1.54 -22.42
C ASP A 180 19.44 -2.03 -23.63
N ASN A 181 19.17 -1.52 -24.82
CA ASN A 181 19.91 -1.83 -26.03
C ASN A 181 20.27 -0.54 -26.78
N ASP A 182 21.03 0.35 -26.13
CA ASP A 182 21.83 1.36 -26.81
C ASP A 182 23.21 1.49 -26.14
N THR A 183 23.91 0.36 -26.06
CA THR A 183 25.34 0.36 -25.85
C THR A 183 25.98 -0.52 -26.91
N ASN A 184 26.04 0.02 -28.16
CA ASN A 184 27.04 -0.39 -29.17
C ASN A 184 27.05 0.68 -30.28
N LEU A 185 27.93 1.65 -30.08
CA LEU A 185 28.77 2.21 -31.17
C LEU A 185 29.96 2.90 -30.51
#